data_5336230d920640a04883addafa2decc1
#
_entry.id   5336230d920640a04883addafa2decc1
#
_cell.length_a   1.000
_cell.length_b   1.000
_cell.length_c   1.000
_cell.angle_alpha   90.00
_cell.angle_beta   90.00
_cell.angle_gamma   90.00
#
_symmetry.space_group_name_H-M   'P 1'
#
loop_
_entity.id
_entity.type
_entity.pdbx_description
1 polymer ?
#
loop_
_entity_poly.entity_id
_entity_poly.type
_entity_poly.pdbx_seq_one_letter_code
_entity_poly.pdbx_strand_id
1 'polypeptide(L)'
;MSLIHNGIPSYVHYGTNALKELTVSTPKTFLISDENLARTEMFQTVRKMIAPAEVYLLPAGEPKVSDAQRALDAFRKLGMESVIGLGGGSVLDVAKTVAVLGKSNLTVKESIGNPALDRQVELVLVP
;
A
#
# COMPACT_ATOMS: atom_id res chain seq x y z
N MET A 1 -10.26 6.70 -10.69
CA MET A 1 -11.23 5.60 -10.70
C MET A 1 -11.34 5.01 -9.29
N SER A 2 -12.53 4.85 -8.79
CA SER A 2 -12.70 4.21 -7.50
C SER A 2 -13.35 2.83 -7.68
N LEU A 3 -12.87 1.87 -6.89
CA LEU A 3 -13.40 0.52 -6.83
C LEU A 3 -13.90 0.29 -5.41
N ILE A 4 -15.08 -0.31 -5.31
CA ILE A 4 -15.62 -0.69 -4.00
C ILE A 4 -15.57 -2.21 -3.89
N HIS A 5 -14.97 -2.68 -2.81
CA HIS A 5 -14.83 -4.09 -2.56
C HIS A 5 -15.16 -4.34 -1.07
N ASN A 6 -16.24 -5.06 -0.81
CA ASN A 6 -16.73 -5.32 0.54
C ASN A 6 -16.99 -4.07 1.39
N GLY A 7 -17.48 -3.03 0.75
CA GLY A 7 -17.80 -1.79 1.44
C GLY A 7 -16.60 -0.90 1.78
N ILE A 8 -15.38 -1.37 1.55
CA ILE A 8 -14.17 -0.57 1.75
C ILE A 8 -13.68 -0.09 0.39
N PRO A 9 -13.64 1.23 0.15
CA PRO A 9 -13.24 1.75 -1.16
C PRO A 9 -11.77 1.55 -1.46
N SER A 10 -11.47 1.25 -2.71
CA SER A 10 -10.13 1.32 -3.30
C SER A 10 -10.11 2.44 -4.31
N TYR A 11 -9.04 3.21 -4.31
CA TYR A 11 -8.87 4.31 -5.24
C TYR A 11 -7.61 4.09 -6.07
N VAL A 12 -7.75 4.20 -7.40
CA VAL A 12 -6.62 4.15 -8.32
C VAL A 12 -6.53 5.52 -8.98
N HIS A 13 -5.40 6.19 -8.79
CA HIS A 13 -5.17 7.53 -9.33
C HIS A 13 -4.08 7.49 -10.39
N TYR A 14 -4.29 8.24 -11.46
CA TYR A 14 -3.35 8.32 -12.59
C TYR A 14 -2.96 9.78 -12.84
N GLY A 15 -1.67 10.00 -13.09
CA GLY A 15 -1.13 11.30 -13.46
C GLY A 15 -0.90 12.23 -12.28
N THR A 16 -0.23 13.36 -12.57
CA THR A 16 0.21 14.29 -11.53
C THR A 16 -0.95 15.06 -10.86
N ASN A 17 -2.00 15.36 -11.62
CA ASN A 17 -3.14 16.09 -11.06
C ASN A 17 -3.96 15.25 -10.09
N ALA A 18 -3.96 13.93 -10.27
CA ALA A 18 -4.68 13.01 -9.39
C ALA A 18 -4.10 13.01 -7.97
N LEU A 19 -2.80 13.28 -7.83
CA LEU A 19 -2.14 13.29 -6.52
C LEU A 19 -2.68 14.39 -5.61
N LYS A 20 -3.16 15.49 -6.18
CA LYS A 20 -3.73 16.60 -5.41
C LYS A 20 -5.06 16.26 -4.78
N GLU A 21 -5.75 15.25 -5.29
CA GLU A 21 -7.05 14.79 -4.82
C GLU A 21 -6.92 13.62 -3.85
N LEU A 22 -5.70 13.22 -3.55
CA LEU A 22 -5.43 12.04 -2.75
C LEU A 22 -5.77 12.30 -1.29
N THR A 23 -6.75 11.57 -0.78
CA THR A 23 -7.18 11.68 0.61
C THR A 23 -7.29 10.30 1.24
N VAL A 24 -6.92 10.24 2.52
CA VAL A 24 -7.13 9.05 3.35
C VAL A 24 -7.90 9.46 4.59
N SER A 25 -8.73 8.56 5.10
CA SER A 25 -9.62 8.85 6.21
C SER A 25 -8.96 8.75 7.58
N THR A 26 -7.73 8.31 7.64
CA THR A 26 -7.02 8.09 8.90
C THR A 26 -5.60 8.65 8.85
N PRO A 27 -5.11 9.24 9.98
CA PRO A 27 -3.72 9.69 10.04
C PRO A 27 -2.69 8.56 10.10
N LYS A 28 -3.13 7.31 10.37
CA LYS A 28 -2.23 6.15 10.46
C LYS A 28 -2.07 5.49 9.10
N THR A 29 -1.50 6.22 8.18
CA THR A 29 -1.29 5.80 6.80
C THR A 29 0.10 5.23 6.59
N PHE A 30 0.14 4.07 5.94
CA PHE A 30 1.36 3.34 5.61
C PHE A 30 1.61 3.46 4.10
N LEU A 31 2.67 4.15 3.73
CA LEU A 31 3.06 4.33 2.33
C LEU A 31 4.07 3.26 1.93
N ILE A 32 3.72 2.46 0.94
CA ILE A 32 4.62 1.44 0.37
C ILE A 32 5.11 1.92 -0.98
N SER A 33 6.42 1.91 -1.17
CA SER A 33 7.07 2.22 -2.44
C SER A 33 8.31 1.35 -2.59
N ASP A 34 9.21 1.70 -3.49
CA ASP A 34 10.46 0.97 -3.66
C ASP A 34 11.67 1.91 -3.55
N GLU A 35 12.85 1.29 -3.37
CA GLU A 35 14.08 2.04 -3.17
C GLU A 35 14.46 2.92 -4.36
N ASN A 36 14.17 2.47 -5.58
CA ASN A 36 14.50 3.24 -6.78
C ASN A 36 13.63 4.49 -6.89
N LEU A 37 12.33 4.34 -6.70
CA LEU A 37 11.40 5.47 -6.76
C LEU A 37 11.68 6.47 -5.65
N ALA A 38 12.06 6.00 -4.46
CA ALA A 38 12.34 6.84 -3.31
C ALA A 38 13.49 7.84 -3.54
N ARG A 39 14.33 7.60 -4.53
CA ARG A 39 15.44 8.49 -4.88
C ARG A 39 15.02 9.64 -5.79
N THR A 40 13.80 9.67 -6.25
CA THR A 40 13.30 10.68 -7.19
C THR A 40 12.71 11.88 -6.46
N GLU A 41 12.76 13.04 -7.14
CA GLU A 41 12.10 14.24 -6.62
C GLU A 41 10.58 14.07 -6.57
N MET A 42 10.03 13.35 -7.54
CA MET A 42 8.61 13.05 -7.57
C MET A 42 8.16 12.35 -6.28
N PHE A 43 8.93 11.37 -5.82
CA PHE A 43 8.63 10.66 -4.58
C PHE A 43 8.59 11.63 -3.39
N GLN A 44 9.57 12.52 -3.28
CA GLN A 44 9.63 13.48 -2.18
C GLN A 44 8.43 14.43 -2.21
N THR A 45 8.03 14.86 -3.39
CA THR A 45 6.85 15.71 -3.56
C THR A 45 5.59 14.99 -3.11
N VAL A 46 5.39 13.76 -3.57
CA VAL A 46 4.23 12.94 -3.20
C VAL A 46 4.22 12.66 -1.70
N ARG A 47 5.36 12.32 -1.13
CA ARG A 47 5.47 12.06 0.30
C ARG A 47 5.04 13.25 1.14
N LYS A 48 5.43 14.45 0.74
CA LYS A 48 5.02 15.68 1.44
C LYS A 48 3.53 15.92 1.33
N MET A 49 2.94 15.65 0.16
CA MET A 49 1.50 15.81 -0.06
C MET A 49 0.67 14.83 0.76
N ILE A 50 1.10 13.58 0.83
CA ILE A 50 0.41 12.52 1.56
C ILE A 50 0.64 12.65 3.06
N ALA A 51 1.84 13.07 3.48
CA ALA A 51 2.27 13.12 4.87
C ALA A 51 1.96 11.81 5.63
N PRO A 52 2.48 10.65 5.12
CA PRO A 52 2.17 9.37 5.74
C PRO A 52 2.79 9.26 7.13
N ALA A 53 2.16 8.47 8.01
CA ALA A 53 2.70 8.18 9.33
C ALA A 53 3.98 7.34 9.23
N GLU A 54 4.07 6.45 8.22
CA GLU A 54 5.21 5.58 8.02
C GLU A 54 5.43 5.30 6.53
N VAL A 55 6.69 5.20 6.13
CA VAL A 55 7.09 4.83 4.77
C VAL A 55 7.82 3.50 4.81
N TYR A 56 7.41 2.57 3.96
CA TYR A 56 8.07 1.28 3.80
C TYR A 56 8.58 1.14 2.37
N LEU A 57 9.88 0.91 2.22
CA LEU A 57 10.51 0.79 0.92
C LEU A 57 10.86 -0.67 0.63
N LEU A 58 10.30 -1.21 -0.45
CA LEU A 58 10.65 -2.53 -0.92
C LEU A 58 12.02 -2.50 -1.60
N PRO A 59 12.78 -3.59 -1.49
CA PRO A 59 14.03 -3.71 -2.25
C PRO A 59 13.79 -3.59 -3.75
N ALA A 60 14.81 -3.14 -4.48
CA ALA A 60 14.74 -3.10 -5.94
C ALA A 60 14.56 -4.51 -6.52
N GLY A 61 13.81 -4.60 -7.63
CA GLY A 61 13.55 -5.85 -8.31
C GLY A 61 12.20 -6.46 -7.94
N GLU A 62 11.99 -7.70 -8.36
CA GLU A 62 10.75 -8.42 -8.11
C GLU A 62 10.61 -8.77 -6.63
N PRO A 63 9.52 -8.36 -5.95
CA PRO A 63 9.34 -8.68 -4.54
C PRO A 63 9.13 -10.19 -4.34
N LYS A 64 9.76 -10.71 -3.30
CA LYS A 64 9.54 -12.08 -2.84
C LYS A 64 8.41 -12.11 -1.82
N VAL A 65 7.88 -13.31 -1.56
CA VAL A 65 6.90 -13.51 -0.49
C VAL A 65 7.42 -12.99 0.85
N SER A 66 8.72 -13.18 1.12
CA SER A 66 9.34 -12.67 2.34
C SER A 66 9.35 -11.14 2.42
N ASP A 67 9.49 -10.45 1.29
CA ASP A 67 9.44 -8.99 1.25
C ASP A 67 8.03 -8.48 1.58
N ALA A 68 7.01 -9.10 1.01
CA ALA A 68 5.63 -8.77 1.30
C ALA A 68 5.29 -9.06 2.77
N GLN A 69 5.79 -10.17 3.30
CA GLN A 69 5.58 -10.52 4.71
C GLN A 69 6.21 -9.49 5.66
N ARG A 70 7.40 -9.02 5.35
CA ARG A 70 8.05 -7.98 6.17
C ARG A 70 7.26 -6.66 6.15
N ALA A 71 6.72 -6.28 5.00
CA ALA A 71 5.87 -5.09 4.90
C ALA A 71 4.59 -5.27 5.74
N LEU A 72 3.97 -6.44 5.66
CA LEU A 72 2.77 -6.76 6.44
C LEU A 72 3.07 -6.73 7.95
N ASP A 73 4.20 -7.32 8.36
CA ASP A 73 4.60 -7.33 9.77
C ASP A 73 4.82 -5.91 10.30
N ALA A 74 5.45 -5.04 9.50
CA ALA A 74 5.66 -3.64 9.86
C ALA A 74 4.32 -2.90 10.01
N PHE A 75 3.41 -3.10 9.06
CA PHE A 75 2.07 -2.51 9.11
C PHE A 75 1.35 -2.87 10.40
N ARG A 76 1.36 -4.15 10.76
CA ARG A 76 0.71 -4.65 11.97
C ARG A 76 1.38 -4.13 13.24
N LYS A 77 2.70 -4.21 13.29
CA LYS A 77 3.50 -3.79 14.46
C LYS A 77 3.29 -2.31 14.78
N LEU A 78 3.21 -1.48 13.74
CA LEU A 78 3.06 -0.03 13.88
C LEU A 78 1.61 0.41 14.06
N GLY A 79 0.66 -0.51 13.99
CA GLY A 79 -0.75 -0.19 14.18
C GLY A 79 -1.33 0.70 13.09
N MET A 80 -0.85 0.53 11.86
CA MET A 80 -1.35 1.32 10.73
C MET A 80 -2.80 0.95 10.38
N GLU A 81 -3.51 1.88 9.75
CA GLU A 81 -4.94 1.73 9.47
C GLU A 81 -5.29 1.87 7.99
N SER A 82 -4.40 2.44 7.19
CA SER A 82 -4.60 2.57 5.75
C SER A 82 -3.30 2.37 5.01
N VAL A 83 -3.40 2.01 3.73
CA VAL A 83 -2.25 1.73 2.87
C VAL A 83 -2.34 2.59 1.61
N ILE A 84 -1.22 3.21 1.26
CA ILE A 84 -1.04 3.83 -0.04
C ILE A 84 0.11 3.11 -0.74
N GLY A 85 -0.13 2.62 -1.95
CA GLY A 85 0.92 2.03 -2.79
C GLY A 85 1.31 3.03 -3.87
N LEU A 86 2.58 3.38 -3.95
CA LEU A 86 3.13 4.30 -4.94
C LEU A 86 4.25 3.63 -5.70
N GLY A 87 4.02 3.33 -6.97
CA GLY A 87 5.02 2.69 -7.80
C GLY A 87 4.46 1.80 -8.89
N GLY A 88 5.27 0.90 -9.39
CA GLY A 88 4.87 -0.05 -10.43
C GLY A 88 4.03 -1.21 -9.92
N GLY A 89 3.69 -2.14 -10.82
CA GLY A 89 2.81 -3.26 -10.51
C GLY A 89 3.24 -4.10 -9.32
N SER A 90 4.54 -4.32 -9.16
CA SER A 90 5.07 -5.10 -8.04
C SER A 90 4.79 -4.44 -6.69
N VAL A 91 4.99 -3.11 -6.61
CA VAL A 91 4.68 -2.34 -5.40
C VAL A 91 3.19 -2.37 -5.11
N LEU A 92 2.38 -2.18 -6.15
CA LEU A 92 0.92 -2.16 -6.00
C LEU A 92 0.38 -3.51 -5.54
N ASP A 93 0.96 -4.62 -6.00
CA ASP A 93 0.57 -5.96 -5.57
C ASP A 93 0.87 -6.18 -4.08
N VAL A 94 2.03 -5.71 -3.61
CA VAL A 94 2.36 -5.78 -2.18
C VAL A 94 1.40 -4.93 -1.36
N ALA A 95 1.08 -3.71 -1.83
CA ALA A 95 0.14 -2.84 -1.16
C ALA A 95 -1.25 -3.48 -1.03
N LYS A 96 -1.73 -4.13 -2.08
CA LYS A 96 -3.00 -4.87 -2.05
C LYS A 96 -2.96 -6.01 -1.03
N THR A 97 -1.86 -6.75 -1.00
CA THR A 97 -1.67 -7.86 -0.05
C THR A 97 -1.72 -7.35 1.39
N VAL A 98 -1.01 -6.27 1.70
CA VAL A 98 -1.03 -5.67 3.02
C VAL A 98 -2.43 -5.18 3.39
N ALA A 99 -3.15 -4.58 2.44
CA ALA A 99 -4.51 -4.09 2.69
C ALA A 99 -5.49 -5.23 2.98
N VAL A 100 -5.31 -6.38 2.33
CA VAL A 100 -6.16 -7.56 2.57
C VAL A 100 -5.84 -8.20 3.92
N LEU A 101 -4.57 -8.31 4.27
CA LEU A 101 -4.12 -9.08 5.44
C LEU A 101 -3.87 -8.26 6.69
N GLY A 102 -3.80 -6.94 6.57
CA GLY A 102 -3.35 -6.06 7.67
C GLY A 102 -4.10 -6.24 8.98
N LYS A 103 -5.39 -6.55 8.94
CA LYS A 103 -6.24 -6.76 10.11
C LYS A 103 -6.53 -8.25 10.38
N SER A 104 -5.89 -9.15 9.64
CA SER A 104 -6.02 -10.59 9.85
C SER A 104 -4.80 -11.14 10.57
N ASN A 105 -4.86 -12.42 10.94
CA ASN A 105 -3.74 -13.14 11.54
C ASN A 105 -3.01 -14.03 10.53
N LEU A 106 -3.41 -13.97 9.26
CA LEU A 106 -2.83 -14.81 8.22
C LEU A 106 -1.46 -14.30 7.77
N THR A 107 -0.59 -15.22 7.36
CA THR A 107 0.65 -14.88 6.68
C THR A 107 0.39 -14.67 5.19
N VAL A 108 1.33 -14.02 4.50
CA VAL A 108 1.25 -13.86 3.04
C VAL A 108 1.18 -15.22 2.37
N LYS A 109 2.00 -16.17 2.82
CA LYS A 109 2.02 -17.54 2.26
C LYS A 109 0.66 -18.23 2.40
N GLU A 110 0.02 -18.09 3.55
CA GLU A 110 -1.31 -18.67 3.77
C GLU A 110 -2.38 -18.05 2.86
N SER A 111 -2.24 -16.77 2.55
CA SER A 111 -3.21 -16.05 1.71
C SER A 111 -3.19 -16.48 0.24
N ILE A 112 -2.05 -16.97 -0.26
CA ILE A 112 -1.90 -17.37 -1.66
C ILE A 112 -2.91 -18.45 -2.07
N GLY A 113 -3.26 -19.34 -1.15
CA GLY A 113 -4.24 -20.39 -1.42
C GLY A 113 -5.68 -20.04 -1.09
N ASN A 114 -5.96 -18.77 -0.77
CA ASN A 114 -7.29 -18.36 -0.32
C ASN A 114 -7.80 -17.13 -1.07
N PRO A 115 -8.38 -17.30 -2.27
CA PRO A 115 -8.85 -16.19 -3.09
C PRO A 115 -10.11 -15.50 -2.55
N ALA A 116 -10.74 -16.06 -1.53
CA ALA A 116 -11.96 -15.48 -0.95
C ALA A 116 -11.70 -14.43 0.13
N LEU A 117 -10.43 -14.06 0.36
CA LEU A 117 -10.10 -13.05 1.36
C LEU A 117 -10.52 -11.66 0.90
N ASP A 118 -11.14 -10.93 1.80
CA ASP A 118 -11.65 -9.60 1.55
C ASP A 118 -10.76 -8.55 2.21
N ARG A 119 -10.59 -7.41 1.53
CA ARG A 119 -9.81 -6.32 2.07
C ARG A 119 -10.50 -5.70 3.28
N GLN A 120 -9.72 -5.49 4.36
CA GLN A 120 -10.18 -4.91 5.61
C GLN A 120 -9.62 -3.51 5.86
N VAL A 121 -8.76 -3.02 4.99
CA VAL A 121 -8.01 -1.78 5.18
C VAL A 121 -8.20 -0.87 3.97
N GLU A 122 -8.38 0.42 4.24
CA GLU A 122 -8.47 1.41 3.16
C GLU A 122 -7.21 1.39 2.31
N LEU A 123 -7.37 1.39 0.99
CA LEU A 123 -6.27 1.25 0.05
C LEU A 123 -6.37 2.31 -1.05
N VAL A 124 -5.27 3.00 -1.28
CA VAL A 124 -5.11 3.92 -2.42
C VAL A 124 -3.91 3.46 -3.23
N LEU A 125 -4.06 3.32 -4.53
CA LEU A 125 -2.99 2.92 -5.44
C LEU A 125 -2.66 4.06 -6.39
N VAL A 126 -1.37 4.38 -6.49
CA VAL A 126 -0.85 5.43 -7.37
C VAL A 126 0.20 4.79 -8.28
N PRO A 127 -0.19 4.42 -9.51
CA PRO A 127 0.71 3.79 -10.47
C PRO A 127 1.84 4.71 -10.94
#